data_9b8cc4e98ae996ca30469aaa1b459178
#
_entry.id   9b8cc4e98ae996ca30469aaa1b459178
#
_cell.length_a   1.000
_cell.length_b   1.000
_cell.length_c   1.000
_cell.angle_alpha   90.00
_cell.angle_beta   90.00
_cell.angle_gamma   90.00
#
_symmetry.space_group_name_H-M   'P 1'
#
loop_
_entity.id
_entity.type
_entity.pdbx_description
1 polymer ?
#
loop_
_entity_poly.entity_id
_entity_poly.type
_entity_poly.pdbx_seq_one_letter_code
_entity_poly.pdbx_strand_id
1 'polypeptide(L)'
;EIGVRLVGSEMCIRDSYNGEVGWNKMAVDQYNMMSGTDYIGYARESIANYYMEYEGVTSKEDAYALIEQNNDLSGFVKDPSGKTSTNWKDEIYRTAITQNHQISLNGGNQNTRFYAGLGYNKSEGIVLGSDFQRISARVNIDQKITDWADFSVKQMIASTTQNGFRDQNDQAQGLGTSSPLGVLFALDPTAPIYNSDGTYNEDVSFGQITNPHLMLGSKDDANSLEWIQSKMFRSLTNAELGLHFLDKIFFKSVFGYDYIDNKHFEYWDKNSVNGLAVGGMGSRYTFQNSTLTSSNTLTYTDTFNDKHNLSAMIGFELENQNLLQIVTVAKNYSNHLPELVNGQPDAASSSTYGAGMLSYLGNVNYNFDDKYYLSASFRRDGSSRLSKDNRWANFWSVSGAWRLSKEGFMEDMPL
;
A
#
# COMPACT_ATOMS: atom_id res chain seq x y z
N GLU A 1 3.76 -12.25 -29.43
CA GLU A 1 5.02 -11.52 -29.74
C GLU A 1 4.94 -10.97 -31.16
N ILE A 2 4.84 -9.65 -31.32
CA ILE A 2 4.95 -8.98 -32.61
C ILE A 2 6.37 -8.39 -32.65
N GLY A 3 7.29 -9.09 -33.27
CA GLY A 3 8.66 -8.59 -33.45
C GLY A 3 8.77 -7.80 -34.75
N VAL A 4 8.96 -6.50 -34.67
CA VAL A 4 9.33 -5.68 -35.83
C VAL A 4 10.84 -5.67 -35.95
N ARG A 5 11.39 -6.36 -36.94
CA ARG A 5 12.81 -6.24 -37.32
C ARG A 5 12.97 -5.06 -38.29
N LEU A 6 13.58 -3.99 -37.81
CA LEU A 6 14.10 -2.93 -38.71
C LEU A 6 15.40 -3.43 -39.30
N VAL A 7 15.36 -3.77 -40.60
CA VAL A 7 16.53 -4.18 -41.40
C VAL A 7 17.38 -2.95 -41.65
N GLY A 8 18.61 -2.91 -41.10
CA GLY A 8 19.61 -1.88 -41.39
C GLY A 8 20.24 -1.18 -40.19
N SER A 9 19.80 -1.44 -38.94
CA SER A 9 20.51 -0.98 -37.75
C SER A 9 21.08 -2.17 -36.96
N GLU A 10 22.32 -2.05 -36.50
CA GLU A 10 22.97 -3.03 -35.61
C GLU A 10 22.23 -3.14 -34.25
N MET A 11 21.17 -2.40 -34.05
CA MET A 11 20.35 -2.38 -32.83
C MET A 11 19.16 -3.34 -32.95
N CYS A 12 19.14 -4.38 -32.14
CA CYS A 12 17.97 -5.26 -31.99
C CYS A 12 17.02 -4.65 -30.99
N ILE A 13 15.76 -4.42 -31.38
CA ILE A 13 14.69 -3.95 -30.50
C ILE A 13 13.65 -5.06 -30.37
N ARG A 14 13.23 -5.32 -29.16
CA ARG A 14 12.14 -6.23 -28.82
C ARG A 14 11.10 -5.49 -27.99
N ASP A 15 9.88 -5.49 -28.45
CA ASP A 15 8.69 -5.03 -27.72
C ASP A 15 7.93 -6.21 -27.12
N SER A 16 7.22 -5.95 -26.05
CA SER A 16 6.31 -6.91 -25.45
C SER A 16 5.13 -6.20 -24.79
N TYR A 17 3.99 -6.83 -24.87
CA TYR A 17 2.80 -6.47 -24.13
C TYR A 17 2.36 -7.67 -23.28
N ASN A 18 2.07 -7.39 -22.00
CA ASN A 18 1.47 -8.33 -21.07
C ASN A 18 0.20 -7.70 -20.51
N GLY A 19 -0.95 -8.39 -20.67
CA GLY A 19 -2.24 -7.95 -20.18
C GLY A 19 -2.90 -9.05 -19.36
N GLU A 20 -3.45 -8.67 -18.21
CA GLU A 20 -4.19 -9.56 -17.33
C GLU A 20 -5.48 -8.87 -16.87
N VAL A 21 -6.60 -9.59 -16.88
CA VAL A 21 -7.89 -9.14 -16.35
C VAL A 21 -8.44 -10.27 -15.49
N GLY A 22 -8.82 -9.92 -14.27
CA GLY A 22 -9.36 -10.86 -13.29
C GLY A 22 -10.64 -10.34 -12.63
N TRP A 23 -11.42 -11.25 -12.09
CA TRP A 23 -12.62 -10.96 -11.31
C TRP A 23 -12.46 -11.54 -9.91
N ASN A 24 -12.69 -10.71 -8.92
CA ASN A 24 -12.59 -11.05 -7.50
C ASN A 24 -13.98 -10.97 -6.88
N LYS A 25 -14.33 -11.97 -6.09
CA LYS A 25 -15.58 -11.97 -5.30
C LYS A 25 -15.31 -12.54 -3.92
N MET A 26 -16.23 -12.35 -3.01
CA MET A 26 -16.17 -12.96 -1.67
C MET A 26 -16.03 -14.50 -1.84
N ALA A 27 -14.98 -15.06 -1.25
CA ALA A 27 -14.67 -16.49 -1.41
C ALA A 27 -15.57 -17.39 -0.55
N VAL A 28 -15.95 -16.93 0.64
CA VAL A 28 -16.80 -17.67 1.58
C VAL A 28 -17.84 -16.70 2.13
N ASP A 29 -19.09 -17.06 1.94
CA ASP A 29 -20.21 -16.38 2.58
C ASP A 29 -20.44 -17.00 3.98
N GLN A 30 -19.88 -16.37 5.00
CA GLN A 30 -19.92 -16.90 6.37
C GLN A 30 -21.19 -16.52 7.13
N TYR A 31 -21.96 -15.56 6.63
CA TYR A 31 -23.08 -14.99 7.35
C TYR A 31 -24.35 -14.99 6.51
N ASN A 32 -25.34 -15.76 6.93
CA ASN A 32 -26.71 -15.65 6.42
C ASN A 32 -27.39 -14.47 7.11
N MET A 33 -27.69 -13.42 6.34
CA MET A 33 -28.47 -12.31 6.86
C MET A 33 -29.94 -12.73 6.95
N MET A 34 -30.64 -12.25 7.97
CA MET A 34 -32.09 -12.48 8.10
C MET A 34 -32.82 -11.78 6.96
N SER A 35 -33.83 -12.45 6.41
CA SER A 35 -34.80 -11.78 5.55
C SER A 35 -35.69 -10.82 6.36
N GLY A 36 -36.31 -9.85 5.70
CA GLY A 36 -37.28 -8.96 6.37
C GLY A 36 -38.41 -9.73 7.08
N THR A 37 -38.90 -10.78 6.49
CA THR A 37 -39.98 -11.64 7.07
C THR A 37 -39.46 -12.37 8.32
N ASP A 38 -38.26 -12.95 8.27
CA ASP A 38 -37.68 -13.65 9.44
C ASP A 38 -37.42 -12.69 10.56
N TYR A 39 -36.92 -11.48 10.25
CA TYR A 39 -36.65 -10.43 11.24
C TYR A 39 -37.94 -9.94 11.93
N ILE A 40 -39.03 -9.73 11.16
CA ILE A 40 -40.36 -9.41 11.71
C ILE A 40 -40.82 -10.53 12.65
N GLY A 41 -40.68 -11.80 12.23
CA GLY A 41 -41.00 -12.95 13.06
C GLY A 41 -40.23 -12.97 14.35
N TYR A 42 -38.93 -12.72 14.30
CA TYR A 42 -38.05 -12.61 15.46
C TYR A 42 -38.45 -11.46 16.40
N ALA A 43 -38.70 -10.26 15.85
CA ALA A 43 -39.15 -9.09 16.61
C ALA A 43 -40.47 -9.38 17.33
N ARG A 44 -41.46 -9.95 16.60
CA ARG A 44 -42.78 -10.35 17.15
C ARG A 44 -42.65 -11.34 18.30
N GLU A 45 -41.80 -12.37 18.12
CA GLU A 45 -41.52 -13.36 19.17
C GLU A 45 -40.90 -12.72 20.39
N SER A 46 -39.91 -11.83 20.20
CA SER A 46 -39.24 -11.12 21.26
C SER A 46 -40.19 -10.24 22.07
N ILE A 47 -41.07 -9.49 21.42
CA ILE A 47 -42.08 -8.65 22.11
C ILE A 47 -43.10 -9.52 22.81
N ALA A 48 -43.54 -10.64 22.18
CA ALA A 48 -44.49 -11.57 22.83
C ALA A 48 -43.91 -12.18 24.12
N ASN A 49 -42.63 -12.57 24.09
CA ASN A 49 -41.97 -13.07 25.29
C ASN A 49 -41.88 -11.99 26.39
N TYR A 50 -41.64 -10.71 26.03
CA TYR A 50 -41.70 -9.62 27.00
C TYR A 50 -43.09 -9.49 27.65
N TYR A 51 -44.16 -9.51 26.85
CA TYR A 51 -45.54 -9.46 27.39
C TYR A 51 -45.88 -10.63 28.32
N MET A 52 -45.41 -11.83 27.98
CA MET A 52 -45.62 -13.02 28.81
C MET A 52 -44.82 -12.98 30.13
N GLU A 53 -43.61 -12.47 30.08
CA GLU A 53 -42.73 -12.48 31.28
C GLU A 53 -43.01 -11.31 32.23
N TYR A 54 -43.28 -10.11 31.69
CA TYR A 54 -43.35 -8.89 32.51
C TYR A 54 -44.75 -8.28 32.60
N GLU A 55 -45.63 -8.52 31.63
CA GLU A 55 -46.95 -7.92 31.58
C GLU A 55 -48.08 -8.92 31.96
N GLY A 56 -47.73 -10.15 32.34
CA GLY A 56 -48.65 -11.15 32.81
C GLY A 56 -49.55 -11.76 31.79
N VAL A 57 -49.23 -11.65 30.50
CA VAL A 57 -49.97 -12.32 29.43
C VAL A 57 -49.71 -13.82 29.45
N THR A 58 -50.75 -14.64 29.39
CA THR A 58 -50.63 -16.08 29.63
C THR A 58 -50.51 -16.94 28.39
N SER A 59 -50.82 -16.39 27.21
CA SER A 59 -50.65 -17.09 25.93
C SER A 59 -49.94 -16.26 24.87
N LYS A 60 -49.26 -16.93 23.91
CA LYS A 60 -48.65 -16.27 22.75
C LYS A 60 -49.69 -15.62 21.83
N GLU A 61 -50.82 -16.23 21.68
CA GLU A 61 -51.90 -15.73 20.85
C GLU A 61 -52.41 -14.39 21.38
N ASP A 62 -52.60 -14.25 22.71
CA ASP A 62 -52.99 -12.98 23.32
C ASP A 62 -51.90 -11.94 23.21
N ALA A 63 -50.63 -12.36 23.38
CA ALA A 63 -49.49 -11.45 23.22
C ALA A 63 -49.41 -10.92 21.74
N TYR A 64 -49.61 -11.77 20.75
CA TYR A 64 -49.62 -11.34 19.36
C TYR A 64 -50.79 -10.40 19.06
N ALA A 65 -51.96 -10.64 19.60
CA ALA A 65 -53.11 -9.73 19.47
C ALA A 65 -52.82 -8.35 20.06
N LEU A 66 -52.14 -8.29 21.22
CA LEU A 66 -51.70 -7.04 21.85
C LEU A 66 -50.65 -6.29 20.99
N ILE A 67 -49.70 -7.00 20.44
CA ILE A 67 -48.67 -6.41 19.55
C ILE A 67 -49.33 -5.73 18.34
N GLU A 68 -50.32 -6.36 17.73
CA GLU A 68 -51.07 -5.79 16.61
C GLU A 68 -51.95 -4.61 17.08
N GLN A 69 -52.65 -4.75 18.20
CA GLN A 69 -53.52 -3.70 18.72
C GLN A 69 -52.70 -2.42 19.10
N ASN A 70 -51.52 -2.59 19.65
CA ASN A 70 -50.64 -1.49 20.08
C ASN A 70 -49.72 -0.98 18.99
N ASN A 71 -49.64 -1.67 17.84
CA ASN A 71 -48.68 -1.40 16.77
C ASN A 71 -47.20 -1.44 17.22
N ASP A 72 -46.88 -2.34 18.15
CA ASP A 72 -45.57 -2.40 18.80
C ASP A 72 -44.46 -2.73 17.82
N LEU A 73 -44.72 -3.49 16.75
CA LEU A 73 -43.75 -3.81 15.72
C LEU A 73 -43.12 -2.56 15.10
N SER A 74 -43.88 -1.47 14.98
CA SER A 74 -43.35 -0.21 14.41
C SER A 74 -42.20 0.41 15.20
N GLY A 75 -42.03 0.01 16.46
CA GLY A 75 -40.89 0.40 17.31
C GLY A 75 -39.63 -0.48 17.12
N PHE A 76 -39.75 -1.59 16.40
CA PHE A 76 -38.67 -2.59 16.26
C PHE A 76 -38.31 -2.91 14.81
N VAL A 77 -39.18 -2.63 13.85
CA VAL A 77 -38.96 -2.85 12.40
C VAL A 77 -39.39 -1.65 11.60
N LYS A 78 -38.71 -1.34 10.51
CA LYS A 78 -38.98 -0.15 9.67
C LYS A 78 -40.15 -0.35 8.75
N ASP A 79 -40.42 -1.57 8.26
CA ASP A 79 -41.59 -1.94 7.47
C ASP A 79 -42.33 -3.15 8.09
N PRO A 80 -43.26 -2.90 9.01
CA PRO A 80 -44.03 -3.98 9.64
C PRO A 80 -44.88 -4.78 8.64
N SER A 81 -45.12 -4.25 7.41
CA SER A 81 -45.90 -4.97 6.38
C SER A 81 -45.15 -6.14 5.74
N GLY A 82 -43.80 -6.21 5.95
CA GLY A 82 -42.95 -7.25 5.38
C GLY A 82 -42.79 -7.20 3.86
N LYS A 83 -43.13 -6.09 3.22
CA LYS A 83 -42.92 -5.91 1.77
C LYS A 83 -41.46 -5.64 1.44
N THR A 84 -40.71 -5.02 2.37
CA THR A 84 -39.30 -4.73 2.22
C THR A 84 -38.45 -5.84 2.83
N SER A 85 -37.48 -6.32 2.07
CA SER A 85 -36.46 -7.26 2.54
C SER A 85 -35.14 -6.94 1.89
N THR A 86 -34.32 -6.17 2.58
CA THR A 86 -33.02 -5.70 2.13
C THR A 86 -31.90 -6.62 2.63
N ASN A 87 -31.14 -7.20 1.72
CA ASN A 87 -29.89 -7.87 2.08
C ASN A 87 -28.74 -6.86 2.02
N TRP A 88 -28.50 -6.20 3.14
CA TRP A 88 -27.49 -5.15 3.25
C TRP A 88 -26.09 -5.61 2.84
N LYS A 89 -25.78 -6.89 3.00
CA LYS A 89 -24.51 -7.45 2.57
C LYS A 89 -24.36 -7.38 1.04
N ASP A 90 -25.38 -7.77 0.29
CA ASP A 90 -25.34 -7.76 -1.17
C ASP A 90 -25.28 -6.33 -1.74
N GLU A 91 -25.71 -5.34 -0.95
CA GLU A 91 -25.67 -3.92 -1.32
C GLU A 91 -24.26 -3.32 -1.27
N ILE A 92 -23.36 -3.86 -0.49
CA ILE A 92 -22.01 -3.28 -0.35
C ILE A 92 -20.92 -4.15 -0.96
N TYR A 93 -21.19 -5.43 -1.20
CA TYR A 93 -20.22 -6.30 -1.86
C TYR A 93 -20.52 -6.39 -3.36
N ARG A 94 -19.45 -6.44 -4.14
CA ARG A 94 -19.52 -6.57 -5.60
C ARG A 94 -18.54 -7.62 -6.12
N THR A 95 -18.76 -8.04 -7.36
CA THR A 95 -17.69 -8.66 -8.15
C THR A 95 -16.75 -7.56 -8.63
N ALA A 96 -15.55 -7.56 -8.12
CA ALA A 96 -14.52 -6.55 -8.39
C ALA A 96 -13.66 -6.93 -9.60
N ILE A 97 -13.26 -5.95 -10.38
CA ILE A 97 -12.41 -6.15 -11.56
C ILE A 97 -10.97 -5.73 -11.24
N THR A 98 -10.02 -6.58 -11.58
CA THR A 98 -8.59 -6.27 -11.55
C THR A 98 -8.04 -6.30 -12.95
N GLN A 99 -7.26 -5.28 -13.31
CA GLN A 99 -6.60 -5.16 -14.61
C GLN A 99 -5.12 -4.82 -14.41
N ASN A 100 -4.27 -5.49 -15.15
CA ASN A 100 -2.84 -5.19 -15.20
C ASN A 100 -2.37 -5.21 -16.65
N HIS A 101 -1.81 -4.10 -17.11
CA HIS A 101 -1.32 -3.93 -18.47
C HIS A 101 0.11 -3.41 -18.42
N GLN A 102 1.01 -4.09 -19.10
CA GLN A 102 2.41 -3.70 -19.18
C GLN A 102 2.88 -3.73 -20.63
N ILE A 103 3.47 -2.61 -21.07
CA ILE A 103 4.15 -2.50 -22.36
C ILE A 103 5.63 -2.29 -22.06
N SER A 104 6.51 -3.02 -22.74
CA SER A 104 7.93 -2.81 -22.60
C SER A 104 8.66 -2.88 -23.96
N LEU A 105 9.72 -2.10 -24.03
CA LEU A 105 10.69 -2.07 -25.12
C LEU A 105 12.07 -2.35 -24.54
N ASN A 106 12.80 -3.27 -25.12
CA ASN A 106 14.19 -3.49 -24.79
C ASN A 106 15.00 -3.69 -26.05
N GLY A 107 16.24 -3.27 -25.99
CA GLY A 107 17.11 -3.40 -27.14
C GLY A 107 18.52 -2.93 -26.84
N GLY A 108 19.36 -2.99 -27.85
CA GLY A 108 20.71 -2.50 -27.74
C GLY A 108 21.65 -3.06 -28.78
N ASN A 109 22.88 -2.61 -28.68
CA ASN A 109 24.04 -3.07 -29.40
C ASN A 109 25.20 -3.41 -28.47
N GLN A 110 26.41 -3.53 -28.95
CA GLN A 110 27.58 -3.85 -28.12
C GLN A 110 27.89 -2.78 -27.07
N ASN A 111 27.53 -1.52 -27.31
CA ASN A 111 27.87 -0.38 -26.44
C ASN A 111 26.69 0.15 -25.65
N THR A 112 25.48 -0.05 -26.12
CA THR A 112 24.26 0.51 -25.48
C THR A 112 23.24 -0.60 -25.27
N ARG A 113 22.69 -0.69 -24.06
CA ARG A 113 21.49 -1.48 -23.75
C ARG A 113 20.46 -0.57 -23.14
N PHE A 114 19.21 -0.75 -23.54
CA PHE A 114 18.12 0.01 -22.95
C PHE A 114 16.91 -0.87 -22.68
N TYR A 115 16.16 -0.46 -21.70
CA TYR A 115 14.84 -0.95 -21.37
C TYR A 115 13.94 0.25 -21.09
N ALA A 116 12.75 0.27 -21.67
CA ALA A 116 11.68 1.20 -21.33
C ALA A 116 10.38 0.41 -21.10
N GLY A 117 9.67 0.71 -20.02
CA GLY A 117 8.44 0.04 -19.69
C GLY A 117 7.41 1.01 -19.15
N LEU A 118 6.14 0.79 -19.52
CA LEU A 118 4.98 1.47 -18.99
C LEU A 118 4.04 0.43 -18.39
N GLY A 119 3.54 0.70 -17.19
CA GLY A 119 2.60 -0.17 -16.50
C GLY A 119 1.35 0.59 -16.04
N TYR A 120 0.21 -0.03 -16.24
CA TYR A 120 -1.06 0.40 -15.69
C TYR A 120 -1.66 -0.76 -14.90
N ASN A 121 -2.00 -0.50 -13.64
CA ASN A 121 -2.73 -1.43 -12.78
C ASN A 121 -3.95 -0.73 -12.21
N LYS A 122 -5.11 -1.37 -12.30
CA LYS A 122 -6.33 -0.97 -11.61
C LYS A 122 -6.91 -2.19 -10.92
N SER A 123 -7.18 -2.08 -9.62
CA SER A 123 -7.79 -3.13 -8.82
C SER A 123 -8.94 -2.54 -8.04
N GLU A 124 -10.13 -3.00 -8.33
CA GLU A 124 -11.30 -2.70 -7.52
C GLU A 124 -11.33 -3.64 -6.30
N GLY A 125 -11.76 -3.12 -5.15
CA GLY A 125 -12.05 -3.95 -3.99
C GLY A 125 -13.44 -4.59 -4.09
N ILE A 126 -13.62 -5.71 -3.43
CA ILE A 126 -14.93 -6.40 -3.36
C ILE A 126 -15.97 -5.62 -2.55
N VAL A 127 -15.55 -4.63 -1.77
CA VAL A 127 -16.43 -3.67 -1.10
C VAL A 127 -16.49 -2.39 -1.93
N LEU A 128 -17.69 -1.85 -2.14
CA LEU A 128 -17.90 -0.58 -2.83
C LEU A 128 -17.06 0.54 -2.20
N GLY A 129 -16.72 1.57 -2.97
CA GLY A 129 -15.91 2.70 -2.51
C GLY A 129 -14.42 2.40 -2.32
N SER A 130 -13.98 1.15 -2.51
CA SER A 130 -12.57 0.78 -2.42
C SER A 130 -11.99 0.45 -3.79
N ASP A 131 -10.89 1.09 -4.15
CA ASP A 131 -10.12 0.82 -5.36
C ASP A 131 -8.66 1.28 -5.24
N PHE A 132 -7.84 0.72 -6.08
CA PHE A 132 -6.43 1.06 -6.23
C PHE A 132 -6.10 1.23 -7.70
N GLN A 133 -5.41 2.31 -8.04
CA GLN A 133 -4.89 2.57 -9.38
C GLN A 133 -3.42 2.94 -9.32
N ARG A 134 -2.61 2.38 -10.22
CA ARG A 134 -1.20 2.70 -10.34
C ARG A 134 -0.81 2.84 -11.80
N ILE A 135 -0.14 3.96 -12.11
CA ILE A 135 0.57 4.19 -13.36
C ILE A 135 2.06 4.21 -13.05
N SER A 136 2.86 3.49 -13.80
CA SER A 136 4.31 3.45 -13.60
C SER A 136 5.07 3.50 -14.93
N ALA A 137 6.24 4.13 -14.89
CA ALA A 137 7.19 4.14 -15.97
C ALA A 137 8.57 3.73 -15.47
N ARG A 138 9.30 2.98 -16.27
CA ARG A 138 10.66 2.54 -15.97
C ARG A 138 11.54 2.72 -17.20
N VAL A 139 12.71 3.32 -17.02
CA VAL A 139 13.74 3.45 -18.04
C VAL A 139 15.06 3.01 -17.44
N ASN A 140 15.75 2.08 -18.10
CA ASN A 140 17.11 1.69 -17.77
C ASN A 140 17.96 1.88 -19.04
N ILE A 141 19.13 2.47 -18.90
CA ILE A 141 20.12 2.67 -19.95
C ILE A 141 21.47 2.27 -19.39
N ASP A 142 22.13 1.33 -20.05
CA ASP A 142 23.52 0.97 -19.81
C ASP A 142 24.32 1.36 -21.05
N GLN A 143 25.36 2.17 -20.85
CA GLN A 143 26.18 2.73 -21.95
C GLN A 143 27.65 2.47 -21.67
N LYS A 144 28.32 1.75 -22.55
CA LYS A 144 29.79 1.74 -22.63
C LYS A 144 30.23 2.99 -23.39
N ILE A 145 30.79 3.96 -22.64
CA ILE A 145 31.23 5.25 -23.22
C ILE A 145 32.54 5.06 -23.98
N THR A 146 33.48 4.35 -23.36
CA THR A 146 34.79 3.96 -23.89
C THR A 146 35.15 2.57 -23.39
N ASP A 147 36.31 2.03 -23.78
CA ASP A 147 36.77 0.74 -23.19
C ASP A 147 37.11 0.81 -21.73
N TRP A 148 37.35 2.00 -21.21
CA TRP A 148 37.70 2.24 -19.81
C TRP A 148 36.59 2.93 -18.99
N ALA A 149 35.43 3.28 -19.59
CA ALA A 149 34.35 3.99 -18.90
C ALA A 149 32.98 3.47 -19.34
N ASP A 150 32.17 3.11 -18.38
CA ASP A 150 30.75 2.76 -18.52
C ASP A 150 29.87 3.59 -17.61
N PHE A 151 28.64 3.81 -18.05
CA PHE A 151 27.63 4.58 -17.33
C PHE A 151 26.28 3.88 -17.42
N SER A 152 25.56 3.86 -16.30
CA SER A 152 24.22 3.29 -16.24
C SER A 152 23.27 4.25 -15.52
N VAL A 153 22.05 4.36 -16.03
CA VAL A 153 20.95 5.07 -15.36
C VAL A 153 19.73 4.17 -15.31
N LYS A 154 19.12 4.09 -14.14
CA LYS A 154 17.87 3.38 -13.90
C LYS A 154 16.88 4.32 -13.20
N GLN A 155 15.80 4.62 -13.91
CA GLN A 155 14.74 5.51 -13.42
C GLN A 155 13.44 4.73 -13.32
N MET A 156 12.77 4.84 -12.20
CA MET A 156 11.40 4.38 -11.99
C MET A 156 10.55 5.52 -11.43
N ILE A 157 9.39 5.74 -12.04
CA ILE A 157 8.39 6.69 -11.58
C ILE A 157 7.07 5.93 -11.42
N ALA A 158 6.37 6.17 -10.33
CA ALA A 158 5.05 5.61 -10.12
C ALA A 158 4.12 6.65 -9.46
N SER A 159 2.89 6.70 -9.94
CA SER A 159 1.79 7.44 -9.32
C SER A 159 0.70 6.45 -8.95
N THR A 160 0.29 6.46 -7.69
CA THR A 160 -0.80 5.62 -7.18
C THR A 160 -1.91 6.47 -6.61
N THR A 161 -3.14 6.03 -6.82
CA THR A 161 -4.33 6.54 -6.12
C THR A 161 -5.02 5.35 -5.48
N GLN A 162 -5.34 5.47 -4.21
CA GLN A 162 -6.11 4.49 -3.46
C GLN A 162 -7.30 5.20 -2.83
N ASN A 163 -8.48 4.74 -3.13
CA ASN A 163 -9.71 5.13 -2.47
C ASN A 163 -10.12 4.04 -1.48
N GLY A 164 -10.77 4.44 -0.40
CA GLY A 164 -11.22 3.52 0.61
C GLY A 164 -12.22 4.18 1.55
N PHE A 165 -12.71 3.38 2.46
CA PHE A 165 -13.58 3.80 3.54
C PHE A 165 -12.87 3.59 4.88
N ARG A 166 -13.41 4.16 5.93
CA ARG A 166 -12.89 3.99 7.28
C ARG A 166 -13.16 2.55 7.75
N ASP A 167 -12.09 1.78 7.92
CA ASP A 167 -12.14 0.49 8.62
C ASP A 167 -11.66 0.73 10.05
N GLN A 168 -12.60 0.66 11.00
CA GLN A 168 -12.29 0.96 12.37
C GLN A 168 -11.80 -0.28 13.13
N ASN A 169 -10.53 -0.24 13.46
CA ASN A 169 -9.98 -0.96 14.60
C ASN A 169 -10.09 -0.15 15.91
N ASP A 170 -10.87 0.92 15.95
CA ASP A 170 -11.02 1.75 17.14
C ASP A 170 -12.05 1.12 18.07
N GLN A 171 -11.54 0.28 18.97
CA GLN A 171 -12.31 -0.51 19.95
C GLN A 171 -13.07 0.35 20.98
N ALA A 172 -13.00 1.67 20.87
CA ALA A 172 -13.56 2.59 21.86
C ALA A 172 -15.08 2.77 21.77
N GLN A 173 -15.76 2.32 20.72
CA GLN A 173 -17.17 2.61 20.48
C GLN A 173 -18.08 1.38 20.22
N GLY A 174 -17.83 0.24 20.83
CA GLY A 174 -18.79 -0.88 20.75
C GLY A 174 -18.85 -1.51 19.34
N LEU A 175 -20.01 -1.91 18.86
CA LEU A 175 -20.28 -2.74 17.68
C LEU A 175 -19.79 -2.19 16.30
N GLY A 176 -18.83 -1.26 16.24
CA GLY A 176 -18.24 -0.79 14.99
C GLY A 176 -19.21 -0.01 14.09
N THR A 177 -20.13 0.74 14.69
CA THR A 177 -21.17 1.52 13.98
C THR A 177 -20.64 2.65 13.10
N SER A 178 -19.33 2.88 13.11
CA SER A 178 -18.64 3.89 12.31
C SER A 178 -17.90 3.31 11.10
N SER A 179 -18.08 2.02 10.81
CA SER A 179 -17.54 1.34 9.62
C SER A 179 -18.68 0.75 8.78
N PRO A 180 -18.66 0.89 7.45
CA PRO A 180 -19.67 0.32 6.59
C PRO A 180 -19.77 -1.22 6.69
N LEU A 181 -18.69 -1.90 7.08
CA LEU A 181 -18.70 -3.34 7.32
C LEU A 181 -19.28 -3.71 8.69
N GLY A 182 -19.01 -2.89 9.70
CA GLY A 182 -19.51 -3.11 11.06
C GLY A 182 -21.01 -2.92 11.18
N VAL A 183 -21.57 -1.94 10.48
CA VAL A 183 -23.01 -1.63 10.55
C VAL A 183 -23.91 -2.72 9.94
N LEU A 184 -23.40 -3.54 9.02
CA LEU A 184 -24.20 -4.55 8.30
C LEU A 184 -25.00 -5.47 9.22
N PHE A 185 -24.43 -5.80 10.37
CA PHE A 185 -25.05 -6.73 11.32
C PHE A 185 -26.08 -6.08 12.25
N ALA A 186 -26.21 -4.76 12.17
CA ALA A 186 -27.11 -3.99 13.03
C ALA A 186 -28.17 -3.21 12.23
N LEU A 187 -28.15 -3.32 10.89
CA LEU A 187 -29.15 -2.69 10.03
C LEU A 187 -30.45 -3.51 10.01
N ASP A 188 -31.55 -2.78 9.93
CA ASP A 188 -32.87 -3.39 9.80
C ASP A 188 -33.09 -3.92 8.37
N PRO A 189 -33.30 -5.22 8.18
CA PRO A 189 -33.57 -5.77 6.85
C PRO A 189 -34.92 -5.37 6.28
N THR A 190 -35.82 -4.76 7.08
CA THR A 190 -37.09 -4.22 6.59
C THR A 190 -36.97 -2.76 6.15
N ALA A 191 -35.80 -2.12 6.30
CA ALA A 191 -35.60 -0.75 5.84
C ALA A 191 -35.27 -0.73 4.34
N PRO A 192 -35.89 0.16 3.52
CA PRO A 192 -35.53 0.35 2.13
C PRO A 192 -34.21 1.08 2.01
N ILE A 193 -33.45 0.81 0.95
CA ILE A 193 -32.15 1.44 0.66
C ILE A 193 -32.32 2.91 0.27
N TYR A 194 -33.37 3.19 -0.49
CA TYR A 194 -33.66 4.51 -1.04
C TYR A 194 -34.98 5.07 -0.51
N ASN A 195 -35.03 6.37 -0.37
CA ASN A 195 -36.27 7.13 -0.21
C ASN A 195 -37.08 7.15 -1.51
N SER A 196 -38.32 7.60 -1.44
CA SER A 196 -39.21 7.71 -2.61
C SER A 196 -38.73 8.70 -3.68
N ASP A 197 -37.84 9.63 -3.30
CA ASP A 197 -37.20 10.61 -4.19
C ASP A 197 -35.88 10.13 -4.81
N GLY A 198 -35.47 8.89 -4.49
CA GLY A 198 -34.23 8.28 -5.00
C GLY A 198 -32.98 8.62 -4.22
N THR A 199 -33.05 9.38 -3.14
CA THR A 199 -31.93 9.59 -2.23
C THR A 199 -31.73 8.38 -1.32
N TYR A 200 -30.53 8.22 -0.75
CA TYR A 200 -30.29 7.17 0.22
C TYR A 200 -31.13 7.39 1.49
N ASN A 201 -31.79 6.34 1.94
CA ASN A 201 -32.53 6.37 3.19
C ASN A 201 -31.55 6.37 4.38
N GLU A 202 -31.60 7.39 5.20
CA GLU A 202 -30.78 7.49 6.42
C GLU A 202 -31.40 6.75 7.60
N ASP A 203 -32.72 6.53 7.60
CA ASP A 203 -33.48 5.87 8.66
C ASP A 203 -33.55 4.35 8.45
N VAL A 204 -32.41 3.68 8.54
CA VAL A 204 -32.23 2.24 8.26
C VAL A 204 -32.04 1.38 9.50
N SER A 205 -32.12 1.98 10.70
CA SER A 205 -31.98 1.25 11.97
C SER A 205 -32.66 2.03 13.11
N PHE A 206 -32.73 1.41 14.30
CA PHE A 206 -33.10 2.09 15.52
C PHE A 206 -31.84 2.49 16.28
N GLY A 207 -31.42 3.74 16.11
CA GLY A 207 -30.20 4.29 16.72
C GLY A 207 -29.38 5.17 15.79
N GLN A 208 -28.11 5.37 16.10
CA GLN A 208 -27.19 6.20 15.31
C GLN A 208 -26.45 5.41 14.22
N ILE A 209 -27.11 4.44 13.59
CA ILE A 209 -26.55 3.62 12.53
C ILE A 209 -27.16 4.12 11.23
N THR A 210 -26.33 4.41 10.23
CA THR A 210 -26.76 4.95 8.96
C THR A 210 -26.60 3.95 7.82
N ASN A 211 -27.19 4.28 6.69
CA ASN A 211 -27.06 3.55 5.45
C ASN A 211 -25.57 3.46 5.03
N PRO A 212 -25.01 2.26 4.86
CA PRO A 212 -23.59 2.09 4.55
C PRO A 212 -23.19 2.73 3.22
N HIS A 213 -24.10 2.92 2.27
CA HIS A 213 -23.80 3.64 1.03
C HIS A 213 -23.32 5.09 1.26
N LEU A 214 -23.78 5.74 2.31
CA LEU A 214 -23.33 7.09 2.69
C LEU A 214 -21.89 7.12 3.20
N MET A 215 -21.36 5.98 3.62
CA MET A 215 -20.01 5.81 4.17
C MET A 215 -19.02 5.22 3.15
N LEU A 216 -19.52 4.67 2.03
CA LEU A 216 -18.72 3.97 1.01
C LEU A 216 -18.39 4.86 -0.19
N GLY A 217 -18.44 6.14 -0.03
CA GLY A 217 -18.33 7.05 -1.12
C GLY A 217 -16.93 7.35 -1.62
N SER A 218 -16.92 8.10 -2.69
CA SER A 218 -15.73 8.73 -3.23
C SER A 218 -15.91 10.24 -3.26
N LYS A 219 -14.82 10.95 -3.38
CA LYS A 219 -14.82 12.41 -3.51
C LYS A 219 -15.65 12.91 -4.72
N ASP A 220 -15.86 12.06 -5.72
CA ASP A 220 -16.56 12.40 -6.97
C ASP A 220 -18.05 11.98 -6.93
N ASP A 221 -18.50 11.37 -5.84
CA ASP A 221 -19.91 11.03 -5.59
C ASP A 221 -20.56 12.10 -4.72
N ALA A 222 -21.47 12.87 -5.29
CA ALA A 222 -22.17 13.95 -4.60
C ALA A 222 -23.07 13.47 -3.44
N ASN A 223 -23.42 12.17 -3.40
CA ASN A 223 -24.23 11.59 -2.33
C ASN A 223 -23.38 11.00 -1.21
N SER A 224 -22.06 10.93 -1.40
CA SER A 224 -21.15 10.40 -0.39
C SER A 224 -20.94 11.40 0.74
N LEU A 225 -21.19 10.96 1.95
CA LEU A 225 -20.94 11.74 3.15
C LEU A 225 -19.54 11.51 3.74
N GLU A 226 -18.90 10.42 3.39
CA GLU A 226 -17.56 10.09 3.91
C GLU A 226 -16.69 9.49 2.80
N TRP A 227 -15.41 9.84 2.78
CA TRP A 227 -14.46 9.24 1.87
C TRP A 227 -13.02 9.39 2.36
N ILE A 228 -12.18 8.44 1.96
CA ILE A 228 -10.75 8.43 2.23
C ILE A 228 -10.03 8.22 0.89
N GLN A 229 -9.00 9.04 0.65
CA GLN A 229 -8.16 8.93 -0.54
C GLN A 229 -6.69 9.11 -0.19
N SER A 230 -5.85 8.20 -0.65
CA SER A 230 -4.39 8.36 -0.63
C SER A 230 -3.85 8.49 -2.04
N LYS A 231 -3.00 9.49 -2.27
CA LYS A 231 -2.27 9.70 -3.52
C LYS A 231 -0.78 9.68 -3.24
N MET A 232 -0.06 8.77 -3.87
CA MET A 232 1.38 8.65 -3.71
C MET A 232 2.09 8.82 -5.06
N PHE A 233 3.10 9.66 -5.06
CA PHE A 233 4.09 9.75 -6.13
C PHE A 233 5.42 9.23 -5.61
N ARG A 234 6.08 8.36 -6.38
CA ARG A 234 7.43 7.87 -6.08
C ARG A 234 8.32 8.00 -7.29
N SER A 235 9.52 8.50 -7.08
CA SER A 235 10.60 8.55 -8.08
C SER A 235 11.85 7.90 -7.49
N LEU A 236 12.35 6.86 -8.15
CA LEU A 236 13.57 6.17 -7.78
C LEU A 236 14.57 6.27 -8.94
N THR A 237 15.67 6.96 -8.69
CA THR A 237 16.77 7.17 -9.64
C THR A 237 18.03 6.47 -9.12
N ASN A 238 18.68 5.69 -9.95
CA ASN A 238 20.03 5.19 -9.70
C ASN A 238 20.90 5.53 -10.92
N ALA A 239 22.05 6.17 -10.68
CA ALA A 239 23.08 6.42 -11.67
C ALA A 239 24.38 5.74 -11.20
N GLU A 240 25.04 5.07 -12.12
CA GLU A 240 26.30 4.35 -11.87
C GLU A 240 27.34 4.76 -12.90
N LEU A 241 28.55 5.06 -12.43
CA LEU A 241 29.73 5.31 -13.23
C LEU A 241 30.78 4.25 -12.90
N GLY A 242 31.21 3.50 -13.89
CA GLY A 242 32.32 2.56 -13.80
C GLY A 242 33.53 3.08 -14.57
N LEU A 243 34.72 3.05 -13.94
CA LEU A 243 35.99 3.43 -14.59
C LEU A 243 37.00 2.30 -14.39
N HIS A 244 37.52 1.77 -15.48
CA HIS A 244 38.48 0.68 -15.55
C HIS A 244 39.86 1.22 -15.87
N PHE A 245 40.83 1.04 -14.97
CA PHE A 245 42.21 1.50 -15.16
C PHE A 245 43.17 0.31 -15.17
N LEU A 246 44.01 0.21 -16.21
CA LEU A 246 45.07 -0.78 -16.32
C LEU A 246 44.60 -2.24 -16.13
N ASP A 247 43.37 -2.54 -16.51
CA ASP A 247 42.71 -3.86 -16.37
C ASP A 247 42.68 -4.43 -14.96
N LYS A 248 43.23 -3.73 -14.00
CA LYS A 248 43.40 -4.19 -12.60
C LYS A 248 42.66 -3.34 -11.58
N ILE A 249 42.39 -2.10 -11.89
CA ILE A 249 41.78 -1.12 -10.97
C ILE A 249 40.42 -0.73 -11.51
N PHE A 250 39.39 -0.94 -10.72
CA PHE A 250 38.01 -0.57 -11.03
C PHE A 250 37.49 0.42 -9.99
N PHE A 251 37.17 1.62 -10.44
CA PHE A 251 36.43 2.59 -9.63
C PHE A 251 34.96 2.54 -10.01
N LYS A 252 34.10 2.42 -9.01
CA LYS A 252 32.65 2.43 -9.18
C LYS A 252 32.04 3.48 -8.27
N SER A 253 31.23 4.37 -8.85
CA SER A 253 30.43 5.36 -8.15
C SER A 253 28.97 5.11 -8.44
N VAL A 254 28.16 4.91 -7.40
CA VAL A 254 26.70 4.74 -7.47
C VAL A 254 26.05 5.88 -6.73
N PHE A 255 25.12 6.55 -7.41
CA PHE A 255 24.28 7.59 -6.87
C PHE A 255 22.84 7.11 -6.90
N GLY A 256 22.15 7.16 -5.76
CA GLY A 256 20.75 6.79 -5.62
C GLY A 256 19.93 7.95 -5.04
N TYR A 257 18.76 8.19 -5.61
CA TYR A 257 17.79 9.13 -5.06
C TYR A 257 16.39 8.51 -5.07
N ASP A 258 15.82 8.31 -3.89
CA ASP A 258 14.44 7.84 -3.70
C ASP A 258 13.60 8.95 -3.08
N TYR A 259 12.57 9.37 -3.81
CA TYR A 259 11.63 10.39 -3.39
C TYR A 259 10.22 9.84 -3.35
N ILE A 260 9.54 10.03 -2.21
CA ILE A 260 8.16 9.66 -1.97
C ILE A 260 7.40 10.91 -1.52
N ASP A 261 6.28 11.21 -2.18
CA ASP A 261 5.28 12.20 -1.76
C ASP A 261 3.93 11.49 -1.63
N ASN A 262 3.46 11.34 -0.40
CA ASN A 262 2.17 10.73 -0.10
C ASN A 262 1.23 11.76 0.51
N LYS A 263 0.05 11.90 -0.07
CA LYS A 263 -1.02 12.80 0.35
C LYS A 263 -2.22 11.95 0.70
N HIS A 264 -2.62 12.02 1.95
CA HIS A 264 -3.80 11.33 2.46
C HIS A 264 -4.88 12.35 2.78
N PHE A 265 -6.07 12.04 2.35
CA PHE A 265 -7.28 12.83 2.52
C PHE A 265 -8.31 12.01 3.25
N GLU A 266 -8.97 12.63 4.23
CA GLU A 266 -10.13 12.07 4.89
C GLU A 266 -11.18 13.18 5.05
N TYR A 267 -12.44 12.86 4.78
CA TYR A 267 -13.55 13.78 4.93
C TYR A 267 -14.75 13.04 5.52
N TRP A 268 -15.36 13.66 6.51
CA TRP A 268 -16.63 13.27 7.10
C TRP A 268 -17.57 14.48 7.01
N ASP A 269 -18.68 14.30 6.33
CA ASP A 269 -19.70 15.33 6.25
C ASP A 269 -20.36 15.56 7.62
N LYS A 270 -20.84 16.76 7.89
CA LYS A 270 -21.53 17.11 9.13
C LYS A 270 -22.80 16.31 9.39
N ASN A 271 -23.39 15.70 8.35
CA ASN A 271 -24.56 14.84 8.45
C ASN A 271 -24.18 13.35 8.52
N SER A 272 -22.91 13.01 8.36
CA SER A 272 -22.46 11.63 8.50
C SER A 272 -22.41 11.22 9.97
N VAL A 273 -22.49 9.91 10.22
CA VAL A 273 -22.38 9.33 11.58
C VAL A 273 -21.10 9.76 12.27
N ASN A 274 -19.97 9.74 11.54
CA ASN A 274 -18.67 10.12 12.09
C ASN A 274 -18.50 11.65 12.22
N GLY A 275 -19.13 12.41 11.34
CA GLY A 275 -19.03 13.86 11.30
C GLY A 275 -19.99 14.61 12.22
N LEU A 276 -21.14 14.01 12.56
CA LEU A 276 -22.21 14.66 13.32
C LEU A 276 -21.72 15.27 14.64
N ALA A 277 -20.95 14.55 15.41
CA ALA A 277 -20.46 15.00 16.73
C ALA A 277 -19.47 16.16 16.66
N VAL A 278 -18.84 16.39 15.49
CA VAL A 278 -17.80 17.40 15.27
C VAL A 278 -18.20 18.45 14.22
N GLY A 279 -19.47 18.43 13.77
CA GLY A 279 -19.98 19.33 12.75
C GLY A 279 -19.32 19.16 11.38
N GLY A 280 -18.90 17.94 11.06
CA GLY A 280 -18.06 17.61 9.90
C GLY A 280 -16.58 17.72 10.19
N MET A 281 -15.76 16.91 9.53
CA MET A 281 -14.30 16.91 9.65
C MET A 281 -13.64 16.72 8.29
N GLY A 282 -12.61 17.51 8.03
CA GLY A 282 -11.66 17.30 6.93
C GLY A 282 -10.25 17.19 7.45
N SER A 283 -9.49 16.22 6.97
CA SER A 283 -8.10 16.01 7.34
C SER A 283 -7.23 15.91 6.08
N ARG A 284 -6.05 16.51 6.15
CA ARG A 284 -4.98 16.39 5.14
C ARG A 284 -3.71 15.98 5.84
N TYR A 285 -3.14 14.87 5.42
CA TYR A 285 -1.84 14.41 5.86
C TYR A 285 -0.91 14.34 4.65
N THR A 286 0.20 15.05 4.73
CA THR A 286 1.28 15.02 3.73
C THR A 286 2.51 14.40 4.36
N PHE A 287 3.05 13.39 3.69
CA PHE A 287 4.29 12.72 4.06
C PHE A 287 5.23 12.77 2.86
N GLN A 288 6.36 13.47 3.02
CA GLN A 288 7.43 13.49 2.01
C GLN A 288 8.68 12.89 2.59
N ASN A 289 9.24 11.93 1.89
CA ASN A 289 10.52 11.32 2.25
C ASN A 289 11.46 11.37 1.05
N SER A 290 12.66 11.88 1.26
CA SER A 290 13.74 11.83 0.28
C SER A 290 14.96 11.17 0.88
N THR A 291 15.51 10.18 0.18
CA THR A 291 16.74 9.49 0.56
C THR A 291 17.74 9.61 -0.56
N LEU A 292 18.86 10.25 -0.25
CA LEU A 292 20.02 10.35 -1.12
C LEU A 292 21.07 9.34 -0.65
N THR A 293 21.57 8.51 -1.57
CA THR A 293 22.66 7.58 -1.33
C THR A 293 23.79 7.81 -2.31
N SER A 294 25.04 7.68 -1.84
CA SER A 294 26.23 7.68 -2.70
C SER A 294 27.19 6.61 -2.19
N SER A 295 27.52 5.66 -3.04
CA SER A 295 28.49 4.60 -2.74
C SER A 295 29.64 4.69 -3.74
N ASN A 296 30.86 4.81 -3.24
CA ASN A 296 32.07 4.96 -4.05
C ASN A 296 33.08 3.91 -3.62
N THR A 297 33.50 3.07 -4.55
CA THR A 297 34.40 1.95 -4.28
C THR A 297 35.55 1.94 -5.28
N LEU A 298 36.73 1.59 -4.80
CA LEU A 298 37.93 1.35 -5.61
C LEU A 298 38.38 -0.09 -5.35
N THR A 299 38.37 -0.89 -6.39
CA THR A 299 38.76 -2.31 -6.34
C THR A 299 40.01 -2.54 -7.15
N TYR A 300 40.98 -3.23 -6.56
CA TYR A 300 42.16 -3.76 -7.22
C TYR A 300 42.04 -5.27 -7.31
N THR A 301 42.26 -5.83 -8.50
CA THR A 301 42.24 -7.28 -8.73
C THR A 301 43.45 -7.67 -9.57
N ASP A 302 44.23 -8.66 -9.11
CA ASP A 302 45.39 -9.15 -9.82
C ASP A 302 45.67 -10.64 -9.53
N THR A 303 46.33 -11.29 -10.48
CA THR A 303 46.83 -12.65 -10.34
C THR A 303 48.33 -12.68 -10.49
N PHE A 304 49.05 -13.08 -9.44
CA PHE A 304 50.49 -13.16 -9.41
C PHE A 304 50.92 -14.62 -9.54
N ASN A 305 51.92 -14.86 -10.40
CA ASN A 305 52.49 -16.19 -10.63
C ASN A 305 51.42 -17.29 -10.91
N ASP A 306 50.36 -16.93 -11.56
CA ASP A 306 49.20 -17.81 -11.95
C ASP A 306 48.52 -18.55 -10.76
N LYS A 307 48.95 -18.28 -9.52
CA LYS A 307 48.47 -18.97 -8.32
C LYS A 307 47.92 -18.07 -7.23
N HIS A 308 48.35 -16.84 -7.18
CA HIS A 308 47.96 -15.90 -6.14
C HIS A 308 46.94 -14.89 -6.65
N ASN A 309 45.69 -15.14 -6.40
CA ASN A 309 44.61 -14.25 -6.81
C ASN A 309 44.26 -13.31 -5.63
N LEU A 310 44.39 -12.02 -5.86
CA LEU A 310 44.11 -10.99 -4.87
C LEU A 310 42.98 -10.08 -5.41
N SER A 311 41.96 -9.82 -4.59
CA SER A 311 40.99 -8.75 -4.81
C SER A 311 40.90 -7.91 -3.53
N ALA A 312 41.22 -6.63 -3.62
CA ALA A 312 41.15 -5.69 -2.50
C ALA A 312 40.28 -4.50 -2.88
N MET A 313 39.34 -4.14 -2.00
CA MET A 313 38.41 -3.04 -2.21
C MET A 313 38.43 -2.11 -1.00
N ILE A 314 38.40 -0.82 -1.27
CA ILE A 314 38.11 0.23 -0.30
C ILE A 314 36.97 1.09 -0.81
N GLY A 315 36.20 1.68 0.10
CA GLY A 315 35.12 2.55 -0.31
C GLY A 315 34.56 3.40 0.82
N PHE A 316 33.69 4.32 0.41
CA PHE A 316 32.87 5.07 1.34
C PHE A 316 31.43 5.15 0.82
N GLU A 317 30.49 5.20 1.75
CA GLU A 317 29.06 5.35 1.48
C GLU A 317 28.50 6.52 2.28
N LEU A 318 27.64 7.29 1.65
CA LEU A 318 26.89 8.37 2.25
C LEU A 318 25.40 8.09 2.06
N GLU A 319 24.62 8.19 3.13
CA GLU A 319 23.17 8.22 3.09
C GLU A 319 22.66 9.47 3.80
N ASN A 320 21.72 10.17 3.19
CA ASN A 320 21.02 11.30 3.78
C ASN A 320 19.54 11.18 3.54
N GLN A 321 18.77 11.09 4.62
CA GLN A 321 17.32 10.99 4.62
C GLN A 321 16.72 12.29 5.18
N ASN A 322 15.70 12.80 4.48
CA ASN A 322 14.87 13.90 4.94
C ASN A 322 13.40 13.50 4.88
N LEU A 323 12.71 13.68 5.98
CA LEU A 323 11.31 13.39 6.16
C LEU A 323 10.57 14.67 6.55
N LEU A 324 9.50 15.00 5.84
CA LEU A 324 8.55 16.06 6.18
C LEU A 324 7.17 15.43 6.40
N GLN A 325 6.56 15.78 7.52
CA GLN A 325 5.17 15.44 7.83
C GLN A 325 4.39 16.72 8.10
N ILE A 326 3.21 16.84 7.48
CA ILE A 326 2.28 17.94 7.71
C ILE A 326 0.91 17.32 7.92
N VAL A 327 0.25 17.72 9.01
CA VAL A 327 -1.13 17.34 9.32
C VAL A 327 -1.94 18.60 9.50
N THR A 328 -3.08 18.67 8.84
CA THR A 328 -4.06 19.76 9.01
C THR A 328 -5.45 19.16 9.16
N VAL A 329 -6.21 19.67 10.12
CA VAL A 329 -7.58 19.24 10.40
C VAL A 329 -8.47 20.47 10.51
N ALA A 330 -9.64 20.40 9.90
CA ALA A 330 -10.71 21.38 10.08
C ALA A 330 -11.99 20.64 10.49
N LYS A 331 -12.81 21.30 11.31
CA LYS A 331 -14.11 20.83 11.81
C LYS A 331 -15.18 21.87 11.61
N ASN A 332 -16.42 21.58 11.98
CA ASN A 332 -17.55 22.52 11.90
C ASN A 332 -17.71 23.11 10.49
N TYR A 333 -17.94 22.23 9.51
CA TYR A 333 -18.14 22.62 8.12
C TYR A 333 -19.46 23.36 7.91
N SER A 334 -19.39 24.53 7.23
CA SER A 334 -20.58 25.33 6.92
C SER A 334 -21.43 24.72 5.81
N ASN A 335 -20.82 23.93 4.93
CA ASN A 335 -21.45 23.29 3.77
C ASN A 335 -20.94 21.85 3.60
N HIS A 336 -21.35 21.17 2.53
CA HIS A 336 -20.98 19.79 2.20
C HIS A 336 -19.72 19.68 1.30
N LEU A 337 -18.93 20.75 1.17
CA LEU A 337 -17.73 20.76 0.34
C LEU A 337 -16.51 20.32 1.16
N PRO A 338 -15.71 19.34 0.69
CA PRO A 338 -14.65 18.70 1.48
C PRO A 338 -13.37 19.51 1.62
N GLU A 339 -13.31 20.73 1.06
CA GLU A 339 -12.12 21.57 1.18
C GLU A 339 -11.98 22.17 2.59
N LEU A 340 -10.78 22.15 3.15
CA LEU A 340 -10.52 22.59 4.54
C LEU A 340 -10.95 24.03 4.82
N VAL A 341 -10.97 24.88 3.78
CA VAL A 341 -11.41 26.29 3.91
C VAL A 341 -12.89 26.42 4.28
N ASN A 342 -13.69 25.40 4.07
CA ASN A 342 -15.11 25.39 4.41
C ASN A 342 -15.39 25.02 5.88
N GLY A 343 -14.38 24.51 6.58
CA GLY A 343 -14.40 24.21 8.01
C GLY A 343 -13.60 25.22 8.82
N GLN A 344 -13.76 25.16 10.12
CA GLN A 344 -12.96 25.92 11.07
C GLN A 344 -11.65 25.18 11.34
N PRO A 345 -10.48 25.84 11.32
CA PRO A 345 -9.22 25.20 11.68
C PRO A 345 -9.28 24.60 13.10
N ASP A 346 -8.95 23.31 13.23
CA ASP A 346 -8.94 22.58 14.50
C ASP A 346 -7.52 22.24 14.93
N ALA A 347 -6.72 21.69 14.03
CA ALA A 347 -5.33 21.35 14.30
C ALA A 347 -4.44 21.58 13.07
N ALA A 348 -3.22 22.02 13.31
CA ALA A 348 -2.16 22.05 12.33
C ALA A 348 -0.83 21.70 13.01
N SER A 349 -0.11 20.76 12.41
CA SER A 349 1.23 20.38 12.87
C SER A 349 2.15 20.08 11.70
N SER A 350 3.43 20.36 11.88
CA SER A 350 4.46 19.94 10.95
C SER A 350 5.69 19.47 11.69
N SER A 351 6.34 18.46 11.18
CA SER A 351 7.62 17.98 11.69
C SER A 351 8.56 17.67 10.54
N THR A 352 9.84 18.01 10.73
CA THR A 352 10.90 17.64 9.82
C THR A 352 11.93 16.81 10.57
N TYR A 353 12.31 15.71 10.00
CA TYR A 353 13.31 14.81 10.55
C TYR A 353 14.39 14.56 9.51
N GLY A 354 15.66 14.69 9.89
CA GLY A 354 16.79 14.38 9.05
C GLY A 354 17.70 13.33 9.71
N ALA A 355 18.21 12.40 8.92
CA ALA A 355 19.20 11.42 9.37
C ALA A 355 20.27 11.23 8.29
N GLY A 356 21.52 11.14 8.72
CA GLY A 356 22.66 10.85 7.84
C GLY A 356 23.49 9.70 8.37
N MET A 357 24.04 8.92 7.45
CA MET A 357 25.00 7.87 7.72
C MET A 357 26.20 8.03 6.80
N LEU A 358 27.40 7.91 7.35
CA LEU A 358 28.66 7.87 6.62
C LEU A 358 29.38 6.59 6.99
N SER A 359 29.77 5.82 5.99
CA SER A 359 30.42 4.52 6.17
C SER A 359 31.71 4.45 5.39
N TYR A 360 32.75 3.90 6.01
CA TYR A 360 33.99 3.49 5.37
C TYR A 360 34.05 1.97 5.36
N LEU A 361 34.41 1.40 4.23
CA LEU A 361 34.44 -0.05 4.05
C LEU A 361 35.71 -0.51 3.34
N GLY A 362 36.14 -1.70 3.68
CA GLY A 362 37.28 -2.36 3.06
C GLY A 362 37.06 -3.87 3.07
N ASN A 363 37.45 -4.50 1.98
CA ASN A 363 37.40 -5.96 1.84
C ASN A 363 38.64 -6.44 1.10
N VAL A 364 39.20 -7.58 1.55
CA VAL A 364 40.31 -8.26 0.90
C VAL A 364 39.93 -9.72 0.76
N ASN A 365 40.01 -10.21 -0.47
CA ASN A 365 39.86 -11.63 -0.80
C ASN A 365 41.17 -12.13 -1.40
N TYR A 366 41.69 -13.18 -0.86
CA TYR A 366 42.89 -13.83 -1.36
C TYR A 366 42.63 -15.31 -1.59
N ASN A 367 43.11 -15.81 -2.72
CA ASN A 367 43.01 -17.20 -3.11
C ASN A 367 44.38 -17.68 -3.59
N PHE A 368 44.87 -18.79 -3.01
CA PHE A 368 46.07 -19.46 -3.45
C PHE A 368 45.76 -20.77 -4.15
N ASP A 369 46.18 -20.87 -5.41
CA ASP A 369 46.11 -22.05 -6.28
C ASP A 369 44.69 -22.65 -6.41
N ASP A 370 43.66 -21.75 -6.23
CA ASP A 370 42.26 -22.18 -6.13
C ASP A 370 42.00 -23.27 -5.06
N LYS A 371 42.85 -23.36 -4.06
CA LYS A 371 42.77 -24.34 -2.97
C LYS A 371 42.48 -23.68 -1.62
N TYR A 372 43.18 -22.60 -1.32
CA TYR A 372 43.10 -21.93 -0.02
C TYR A 372 42.52 -20.53 -0.21
N TYR A 373 41.47 -20.22 0.49
CA TYR A 373 40.75 -18.95 0.40
C TYR A 373 40.77 -18.25 1.75
N LEU A 374 41.08 -16.97 1.73
CA LEU A 374 41.04 -16.08 2.89
C LEU A 374 40.26 -14.83 2.49
N SER A 375 39.30 -14.43 3.32
CA SER A 375 38.58 -13.17 3.17
C SER A 375 38.55 -12.40 4.47
N ALA A 376 38.77 -11.10 4.41
CA ALA A 376 38.66 -10.19 5.53
C ALA A 376 37.84 -8.96 5.10
N SER A 377 36.94 -8.51 5.96
CA SER A 377 36.20 -7.27 5.75
C SER A 377 36.24 -6.39 6.98
N PHE A 378 36.18 -5.08 6.73
CA PHE A 378 36.09 -4.06 7.76
C PHE A 378 35.09 -3.00 7.31
N ARG A 379 34.21 -2.58 8.24
CA ARG A 379 33.29 -1.47 8.05
C ARG A 379 33.26 -0.59 9.28
N ARG A 380 33.28 0.71 9.07
CA ARG A 380 33.10 1.71 10.11
C ARG A 380 31.97 2.63 9.74
N ASP A 381 30.91 2.60 10.55
CA ASP A 381 29.66 3.35 10.32
C ASP A 381 29.50 4.46 11.33
N GLY A 382 29.17 5.65 10.85
CA GLY A 382 28.85 6.83 11.65
C GLY A 382 27.42 7.30 11.37
N SER A 383 26.58 7.30 12.41
CA SER A 383 25.17 7.69 12.30
C SER A 383 24.89 9.01 13.01
N SER A 384 24.18 9.93 12.32
CA SER A 384 23.74 11.19 12.91
C SER A 384 22.66 11.02 14.00
N ARG A 385 22.06 9.83 14.09
CA ARG A 385 21.05 9.49 15.11
C ARG A 385 21.64 9.27 16.50
N LEU A 386 22.95 9.09 16.57
CA LEU A 386 23.67 8.84 17.81
C LEU A 386 24.43 10.11 18.28
N SER A 387 24.68 10.21 19.58
CA SER A 387 25.48 11.29 20.16
C SER A 387 26.87 11.33 19.56
N LYS A 388 27.56 12.49 19.64
CA LYS A 388 28.91 12.67 19.06
C LYS A 388 29.88 11.60 19.52
N ASP A 389 29.84 11.22 20.79
CA ASP A 389 30.79 10.29 21.41
C ASP A 389 30.55 8.82 21.03
N ASN A 390 29.32 8.48 20.68
CA ASN A 390 28.91 7.10 20.35
C ASN A 390 28.47 6.92 18.88
N ARG A 391 28.79 7.90 18.04
CA ARG A 391 28.34 7.97 16.64
C ARG A 391 28.92 6.88 15.76
N TRP A 392 30.14 6.41 16.08
CA TRP A 392 30.89 5.49 15.23
C TRP A 392 30.95 4.09 15.81
N ALA A 393 30.65 3.10 14.98
CA ALA A 393 30.80 1.68 15.27
C ALA A 393 31.73 1.01 14.25
N ASN A 394 32.49 0.01 14.68
CA ASN A 394 33.36 -0.77 13.81
C ASN A 394 32.85 -2.21 13.74
N PHE A 395 32.85 -2.75 12.54
CA PHE A 395 32.46 -4.13 12.24
C PHE A 395 33.58 -4.78 11.43
N TRP A 396 33.89 -6.01 11.72
CA TRP A 396 34.87 -6.77 10.98
C TRP A 396 34.50 -8.24 10.90
N SER A 397 34.95 -8.89 9.83
CA SER A 397 34.83 -10.33 9.69
C SER A 397 36.09 -10.89 9.03
N VAL A 398 36.42 -12.13 9.36
CA VAL A 398 37.49 -12.92 8.74
C VAL A 398 36.93 -14.33 8.47
N SER A 399 37.17 -14.83 7.28
CA SER A 399 36.78 -16.19 6.90
C SER A 399 37.88 -16.88 6.11
N GLY A 400 37.95 -18.22 6.23
CA GLY A 400 38.87 -19.05 5.48
C GLY A 400 38.14 -20.29 4.94
N ALA A 401 38.54 -20.74 3.76
CA ALA A 401 38.06 -21.98 3.17
C ALA A 401 39.18 -22.77 2.52
N TRP A 402 39.05 -24.08 2.56
CA TRP A 402 39.98 -25.01 1.95
C TRP A 402 39.23 -25.94 1.00
N ARG A 403 39.66 -25.96 -0.25
CA ARG A 403 39.10 -26.83 -1.29
C ARG A 403 39.84 -28.16 -1.34
N LEU A 404 39.44 -29.09 -0.52
CA LEU A 404 40.04 -30.42 -0.38
C LEU A 404 40.10 -31.20 -1.68
N SER A 405 39.10 -31.07 -2.54
CA SER A 405 39.01 -31.76 -3.84
C SER A 405 40.14 -31.43 -4.83
N LYS A 406 40.91 -30.39 -4.61
CA LYS A 406 42.07 -30.01 -5.40
C LYS A 406 43.42 -30.49 -4.80
N GLU A 407 43.39 -31.19 -3.69
CA GLU A 407 44.60 -31.73 -3.09
C GLU A 407 44.98 -33.06 -3.74
N GLY A 408 46.30 -33.29 -3.95
CA GLY A 408 46.79 -34.49 -4.64
C GLY A 408 46.40 -35.79 -3.95
N PHE A 409 46.12 -35.77 -2.64
CA PHE A 409 45.64 -36.98 -1.93
C PHE A 409 44.14 -37.29 -2.19
N MET A 410 43.41 -36.37 -2.84
CA MET A 410 41.99 -36.52 -3.19
C MET A 410 41.79 -36.90 -4.67
N GLU A 411 42.83 -36.87 -5.52
CA GLU A 411 42.72 -37.14 -6.96
C GLU A 411 42.19 -38.57 -7.27
N ASP A 412 42.47 -39.53 -6.40
CA ASP A 412 42.06 -40.94 -6.58
C ASP A 412 40.80 -41.31 -5.77
N MET A 413 40.15 -40.35 -5.07
CA MET A 413 38.92 -40.60 -4.31
C MET A 413 37.68 -40.40 -5.19
N PRO A 414 36.83 -41.41 -5.36
CA PRO A 414 35.53 -41.21 -5.99
C PRO A 414 34.65 -40.34 -5.09
N LEU A 415 34.34 -39.10 -5.55
CA LEU A 415 33.37 -38.21 -4.94
C LEU A 415 31.98 -38.43 -5.52
#